data_dcb57c88f353f3830bd6cf4e6bee3311
#
_entry.id   dcb57c88f353f3830bd6cf4e6bee3311
#
_cell.length_a   1.000
_cell.length_b   1.000
_cell.length_c   1.000
_cell.angle_alpha   90.00
_cell.angle_beta   90.00
_cell.angle_gamma   90.00
#
_symmetry.space_group_name_H-M   'P 1'
#
loop_
_entity.id
_entity.type
_entity.pdbx_description
1 polymer ?
#
loop_
_entity_poly.entity_id
_entity_poly.type
_entity_poly.pdbx_seq_one_letter_code
_entity_poly.pdbx_strand_id
1 'polypeptide(L)'
;MDYKTQQFIDRLNKLDFSKMYEGDFFLTWEKTDDEIAAVFTVADALRRLRENNISTKIFDSGLGISLFRDNSTRTRFSFASACNLLGLEVQDLDEEIGRAHV
;
A
#
# COMPACT_ATOMS: atom_id res chain seq x y z
N MET A 1 -11.79 1.29 -20.12
CA MET A 1 -11.40 0.57 -18.91
C MET A 1 -11.54 -0.92 -19.13
N ASP A 2 -10.55 -1.70 -18.70
CA ASP A 2 -10.57 -3.15 -18.80
C ASP A 2 -11.73 -3.73 -17.98
N TYR A 3 -12.39 -4.75 -18.51
CA TYR A 3 -13.50 -5.45 -17.85
C TYR A 3 -13.15 -5.92 -16.44
N LYS A 4 -11.94 -6.44 -16.25
CA LYS A 4 -11.51 -6.94 -14.94
C LYS A 4 -11.26 -5.80 -13.95
N THR A 5 -10.80 -4.64 -14.42
CA THR A 5 -10.67 -3.46 -13.59
C THR A 5 -12.03 -3.01 -13.08
N GLN A 6 -13.05 -3.06 -13.93
CA GLN A 6 -14.41 -2.72 -13.53
C GLN A 6 -14.93 -3.65 -12.42
N GLN A 7 -14.57 -4.93 -12.46
CA GLN A 7 -14.95 -5.87 -11.41
C GLN A 7 -14.39 -5.47 -10.04
N PHE A 8 -13.16 -4.97 -10.00
CA PHE A 8 -12.58 -4.49 -8.74
C PHE A 8 -13.32 -3.27 -8.22
N ILE A 9 -13.65 -2.34 -9.09
CA ILE A 9 -14.41 -1.14 -8.71
C ILE A 9 -15.79 -1.54 -8.17
N ASP A 10 -16.48 -2.45 -8.85
CA ASP A 10 -17.79 -2.92 -8.42
C ASP A 10 -17.72 -3.59 -7.04
N ARG A 11 -16.64 -4.35 -6.80
CA ARG A 11 -16.44 -5.01 -5.51
C ARG A 11 -16.20 -3.98 -4.40
N LEU A 12 -15.39 -2.97 -4.66
CA LEU A 12 -15.13 -1.90 -3.68
C LEU A 12 -16.39 -1.12 -3.33
N ASN A 13 -17.26 -0.89 -4.30
CA ASN A 13 -18.50 -0.14 -4.08
C ASN A 13 -19.47 -0.86 -3.14
N LYS A 14 -19.27 -2.16 -2.90
CA LYS A 14 -20.10 -2.95 -1.98
C LYS A 14 -19.55 -2.99 -0.56
N LEU A 15 -18.37 -2.42 -0.33
CA LEU A 15 -17.69 -2.50 0.96
C LEU A 15 -17.73 -1.15 1.66
N ASP A 16 -17.85 -1.18 2.99
CA ASP A 16 -17.77 0.01 3.82
C ASP A 16 -16.37 0.13 4.42
N PHE A 17 -15.57 1.02 3.87
CA PHE A 17 -14.23 1.32 4.34
C PHE A 17 -13.99 2.81 4.52
N SER A 18 -15.05 3.59 4.71
CA SER A 18 -14.99 5.05 4.82
C SER A 18 -14.14 5.53 6.00
N LYS A 19 -14.10 4.75 7.07
CA LYS A 19 -13.31 5.10 8.27
C LYS A 19 -11.81 4.94 8.10
N MET A 20 -11.37 4.31 7.02
CA MET A 20 -9.93 4.15 6.75
C MET A 20 -9.28 5.42 6.22
N TYR A 21 -10.06 6.35 5.69
CA TYR A 21 -9.53 7.62 5.17
C TYR A 21 -8.87 8.41 6.30
N GLU A 22 -7.63 8.78 6.07
CA GLU A 22 -6.78 9.48 7.04
C GLU A 22 -6.61 8.74 8.37
N GLY A 23 -6.91 7.43 8.38
CA GLY A 23 -6.71 6.59 9.55
C GLY A 23 -5.41 5.81 9.48
N ASP A 24 -5.08 5.17 10.58
CA ASP A 24 -3.90 4.32 10.69
C ASP A 24 -4.29 2.85 10.63
N PHE A 25 -3.35 2.02 10.20
CA PHE A 25 -3.54 0.57 10.18
C PHE A 25 -2.47 -0.08 11.06
N PHE A 26 -2.82 -0.35 12.32
CA PHE A 26 -1.88 -0.97 13.25
C PHE A 26 -2.06 -2.49 13.32
N LEU A 27 -3.27 -2.95 13.62
CA LEU A 27 -3.54 -4.37 13.88
C LEU A 27 -4.75 -4.81 13.06
N THR A 28 -4.62 -5.99 12.44
CA THR A 28 -5.70 -6.51 11.58
C THR A 28 -7.00 -6.76 12.34
N TRP A 29 -6.92 -7.20 13.59
CA TRP A 29 -8.13 -7.47 14.37
C TRP A 29 -8.88 -6.21 14.81
N GLU A 30 -8.29 -5.04 14.62
CA GLU A 30 -8.98 -3.76 14.85
C GLU A 30 -9.79 -3.31 13.63
N LYS A 31 -9.67 -4.01 12.52
CA LYS A 31 -10.34 -3.65 11.27
C LYS A 31 -11.55 -4.55 11.03
N THR A 32 -12.56 -4.00 10.38
CA THR A 32 -13.73 -4.79 9.99
C THR A 32 -13.38 -5.70 8.81
N ASP A 33 -14.20 -6.71 8.59
CA ASP A 33 -14.04 -7.60 7.43
C ASP A 33 -14.10 -6.81 6.12
N ASP A 34 -14.98 -5.81 6.02
CA ASP A 34 -15.07 -4.95 4.85
C ASP A 34 -13.79 -4.15 4.62
N GLU A 35 -13.19 -3.61 5.69
CA GLU A 35 -11.95 -2.84 5.59
C GLU A 35 -10.81 -3.73 5.10
N ILE A 36 -10.69 -4.93 5.64
CA ILE A 36 -9.65 -5.88 5.21
C ILE A 36 -9.90 -6.31 3.75
N ALA A 37 -11.15 -6.59 3.41
CA ALA A 37 -11.50 -6.95 2.03
C ALA A 37 -11.17 -5.81 1.06
N ALA A 38 -11.36 -4.56 1.46
CA ALA A 38 -11.01 -3.41 0.63
C ALA A 38 -9.50 -3.35 0.38
N VAL A 39 -8.67 -3.58 1.40
CA VAL A 39 -7.20 -3.60 1.23
C VAL A 39 -6.80 -4.68 0.23
N PHE A 40 -7.30 -5.90 0.37
CA PHE A 40 -6.96 -6.98 -0.56
C PHE A 40 -7.49 -6.70 -1.97
N THR A 41 -8.66 -6.11 -2.10
CA THR A 41 -9.22 -5.77 -3.41
C THR A 41 -8.37 -4.74 -4.13
N VAL A 42 -7.92 -3.70 -3.43
CA VAL A 42 -7.02 -2.68 -4.01
C VAL A 42 -5.68 -3.32 -4.38
N ALA A 43 -5.14 -4.18 -3.53
CA ALA A 43 -3.88 -4.87 -3.82
C ALA A 43 -3.98 -5.72 -5.09
N ASP A 44 -5.07 -6.46 -5.24
CA ASP A 44 -5.30 -7.28 -6.43
C ASP A 44 -5.47 -6.41 -7.68
N ALA A 45 -6.19 -5.29 -7.56
CA ALA A 45 -6.37 -4.36 -8.66
C ALA A 45 -5.05 -3.76 -9.12
N LEU A 46 -4.20 -3.34 -8.19
CA LEU A 46 -2.89 -2.77 -8.50
C LEU A 46 -1.99 -3.81 -9.15
N ARG A 47 -2.02 -5.04 -8.65
CA ARG A 47 -1.26 -6.14 -9.26
C ARG A 47 -1.72 -6.38 -10.70
N ARG A 48 -3.03 -6.37 -10.92
CA ARG A 48 -3.59 -6.56 -12.25
C ARG A 48 -3.13 -5.49 -13.23
N LEU A 49 -3.15 -4.24 -12.81
CA LEU A 49 -2.66 -3.13 -13.63
C LEU A 49 -1.18 -3.34 -13.96
N ARG A 50 -0.38 -3.69 -12.96
CA ARG A 50 1.05 -3.91 -13.15
C ARG A 50 1.33 -5.05 -14.12
N GLU A 51 0.61 -6.15 -14.01
CA GLU A 51 0.75 -7.30 -14.92
C GLU A 51 0.41 -6.94 -16.36
N ASN A 52 -0.45 -5.96 -16.57
CA ASN A 52 -0.82 -5.48 -17.89
C ASN A 52 0.01 -4.27 -18.33
N ASN A 53 1.11 -4.00 -17.62
CA ASN A 53 2.03 -2.90 -17.92
C ASN A 53 1.36 -1.51 -17.93
N ILE A 54 0.36 -1.35 -17.07
CA ILE A 54 -0.32 -0.07 -16.87
C ILE A 54 0.27 0.57 -15.63
N SER A 55 0.63 1.85 -15.72
CA SER A 55 1.22 2.58 -14.60
C SER A 55 0.26 2.64 -13.41
N THR A 56 0.80 2.41 -12.21
CA THR A 56 0.07 2.55 -10.96
C THR A 56 0.47 3.81 -10.19
N LYS A 57 1.13 4.76 -10.86
CA LYS A 57 1.57 6.01 -10.23
C LYS A 57 0.36 6.93 -9.99
N ILE A 58 -0.31 6.72 -8.87
CA ILE A 58 -1.48 7.51 -8.49
C ILE A 58 -1.08 8.77 -7.71
N PHE A 59 0.15 8.85 -7.24
CA PHE A 59 0.67 10.03 -6.55
C PHE A 59 1.72 10.72 -7.40
N ASP A 60 1.71 12.05 -7.39
CA ASP A 60 2.71 12.87 -8.07
C ASP A 60 3.93 13.11 -7.19
N SER A 61 3.76 13.06 -5.90
CA SER A 61 4.80 13.32 -4.92
C SER A 61 4.43 12.67 -3.60
N GLY A 62 5.39 12.64 -2.70
CA GLY A 62 5.18 12.08 -1.38
C GLY A 62 6.35 11.20 -1.00
N LEU A 63 6.41 10.86 0.27
CA LEU A 63 7.51 10.09 0.84
C LEU A 63 6.96 8.92 1.64
N GLY A 64 7.35 7.72 1.23
CA GLY A 64 7.12 6.53 2.04
C GLY A 64 8.34 6.30 2.92
N ILE A 65 8.11 6.08 4.21
CA ILE A 65 9.18 5.84 5.16
C ILE A 65 9.03 4.44 5.72
N SER A 66 10.11 3.67 5.70
CA SER A 66 10.16 2.36 6.34
C SER A 66 11.14 2.38 7.49
N LEU A 67 10.78 1.70 8.57
CA LEU A 67 11.63 1.55 9.73
C LEU A 67 11.56 0.10 10.18
N PHE A 68 12.66 -0.62 10.07
CA PHE A 68 12.73 -2.03 10.45
C PHE A 68 13.77 -2.22 11.55
N ARG A 69 13.46 -3.12 12.47
CA ARG A 69 14.37 -3.47 13.58
C ARG A 69 15.42 -4.49 13.19
N ASP A 70 15.12 -5.29 12.17
CA ASP A 70 16.00 -6.36 11.72
C ASP A 70 16.33 -6.21 10.25
N ASN A 71 17.12 -7.16 9.74
CA ASN A 71 17.56 -7.13 8.34
C ASN A 71 16.53 -7.81 7.41
N SER A 72 15.30 -7.37 7.45
CA SER A 72 14.21 -7.89 6.61
C SER A 72 14.35 -7.40 5.17
N THR A 73 15.36 -7.92 4.46
CA THR A 73 15.71 -7.46 3.12
C THR A 73 14.54 -7.54 2.15
N ARG A 74 13.82 -8.67 2.16
CA ARG A 74 12.67 -8.83 1.26
C ARG A 74 11.57 -7.81 1.52
N THR A 75 11.27 -7.55 2.79
CA THR A 75 10.23 -6.61 3.17
C THR A 75 10.64 -5.18 2.82
N ARG A 76 11.91 -4.83 3.04
CA ARG A 76 12.44 -3.52 2.67
C ARG A 76 12.33 -3.29 1.17
N PHE A 77 12.74 -4.27 0.37
CA PHE A 77 12.68 -4.16 -1.08
C PHE A 77 11.23 -4.12 -1.58
N SER A 78 10.34 -4.93 -1.00
CA SER A 78 8.92 -4.92 -1.38
C SER A 78 8.28 -3.58 -1.09
N PHE A 79 8.56 -3.00 0.07
CA PHE A 79 8.04 -1.68 0.44
C PHE A 79 8.55 -0.60 -0.50
N ALA A 80 9.86 -0.58 -0.75
CA ALA A 80 10.47 0.41 -1.64
C ALA A 80 9.91 0.30 -3.06
N SER A 81 9.78 -0.92 -3.57
CA SER A 81 9.21 -1.14 -4.89
C SER A 81 7.76 -0.68 -4.97
N ALA A 82 6.96 -1.00 -3.95
CA ALA A 82 5.56 -0.58 -3.91
C ALA A 82 5.43 0.94 -3.90
N CYS A 83 6.23 1.63 -3.10
CA CYS A 83 6.23 3.09 -3.08
C CYS A 83 6.56 3.67 -4.45
N ASN A 84 7.60 3.16 -5.08
CA ASN A 84 8.02 3.64 -6.41
C ASN A 84 6.94 3.38 -7.47
N LEU A 85 6.29 2.23 -7.42
CA LEU A 85 5.21 1.91 -8.36
C LEU A 85 4.00 2.82 -8.18
N LEU A 86 3.77 3.33 -6.97
CA LEU A 86 2.67 4.25 -6.69
C LEU A 86 3.02 5.72 -6.95
N GLY A 87 4.28 6.03 -7.23
CA GLY A 87 4.73 7.40 -7.51
C GLY A 87 5.33 8.11 -6.30
N LEU A 88 5.66 7.38 -5.25
CA LEU A 88 6.27 7.95 -4.05
C LEU A 88 7.78 7.77 -4.06
N GLU A 89 8.48 8.68 -3.42
CA GLU A 89 9.87 8.46 -3.04
C GLU A 89 9.93 7.62 -1.77
N VAL A 90 11.10 7.04 -1.49
CA VAL A 90 11.26 6.15 -0.37
C VAL A 90 12.46 6.57 0.47
N GLN A 91 12.29 6.52 1.78
CA GLN A 91 13.37 6.65 2.75
C GLN A 91 13.32 5.43 3.66
N ASP A 92 14.38 4.63 3.65
CA ASP A 92 14.50 3.47 4.51
C ASP A 92 15.41 3.83 5.69
N LEU A 93 14.89 3.64 6.90
CA LEU A 93 15.62 3.89 8.14
C LEU A 93 15.75 2.60 8.91
N ASP A 94 16.89 2.37 9.53
CA ASP A 94 17.00 1.30 10.53
C ASP A 94 16.74 1.87 11.92
N GLU A 95 16.60 0.99 12.91
CA GLU A 95 16.29 1.39 14.27
C GLU A 95 17.38 2.28 14.85
N GLU A 96 18.63 1.96 14.58
CA GLU A 96 19.79 2.71 15.10
C GLU A 96 19.84 4.11 14.49
N ILE A 97 19.68 4.24 13.19
CA ILE A 97 19.64 5.52 12.51
C ILE A 97 18.48 6.37 13.03
N GLY A 98 17.30 5.77 13.17
CA GLY A 98 16.14 6.45 13.68
C GLY A 98 16.36 7.01 15.07
N ARG A 99 17.04 6.28 15.94
CA ARG A 99 17.37 6.75 17.30
C ARG A 99 18.39 7.87 17.29
N ALA A 100 19.38 7.77 16.42
CA ALA A 100 20.48 8.73 16.40
C ALA A 100 20.06 10.10 15.88
N HIS A 101 19.01 10.17 15.09
CA HIS A 101 18.63 11.37 14.37
C HIS A 101 17.25 11.91 14.73
N VAL A 102 16.64 11.34 15.73
CA VAL A 102 15.34 11.79 16.22
C VAL A 102 15.50 12.95 17.19
#